data_c7c389fc0d3b706db4afc4d17c2dcad4
#
_entry.id   c7c389fc0d3b706db4afc4d17c2dcad4
#
_cell.length_a   1.000
_cell.length_b   1.000
_cell.length_c   1.000
_cell.angle_alpha   90.00
_cell.angle_beta   90.00
_cell.angle_gamma   90.00
#
_symmetry.space_group_name_H-M   'P 1'
#
loop_
_entity.id
_entity.type
_entity.pdbx_description
1 polymer ?
#
loop_
_entity_poly.entity_id
_entity_poly.type
_entity_poly.pdbx_seq_one_letter_code
_entity_poly.pdbx_strand_id
1 'polypeptide(L)'
;MAHYAFLNMQNIVTEVIVGKDETEGPTNWEIHYGNLREQVCKRTSYNTAAGEHTGGGTPFRKNYAGIGYTYDYARDAFIPPKPYASWTLDSNKCIWGPPVEYPSDGKQYTWNEDTTSWDEIT
;
A
#
# COMPACT_ATOMS: atom_id res chain seq x y z
N MET A 1 -2.82 17.58 7.95
CA MET A 1 -3.21 17.40 6.53
C MET A 1 -3.49 15.93 6.28
N ALA A 2 -4.46 15.64 5.47
CA ALA A 2 -4.78 14.28 5.07
C ALA A 2 -4.35 14.03 3.62
N HIS A 3 -4.14 12.76 3.27
CA HIS A 3 -3.80 12.35 1.93
C HIS A 3 -4.93 11.49 1.38
N TYR A 4 -5.20 11.61 0.09
CA TYR A 4 -6.30 10.93 -0.57
C TYR A 4 -5.83 10.28 -1.86
N ALA A 5 -6.21 9.00 -2.05
CA ALA A 5 -5.90 8.23 -3.24
C ALA A 5 -7.13 8.12 -4.12
N PHE A 6 -6.96 8.30 -5.42
CA PHE A 6 -8.02 8.11 -6.41
C PHE A 6 -7.87 6.77 -7.08
N LEU A 7 -8.98 6.04 -7.22
CA LEU A 7 -9.01 4.68 -7.76
C LEU A 7 -9.70 4.65 -9.12
N ASN A 8 -9.15 3.87 -10.04
CA ASN A 8 -9.84 3.58 -11.31
C ASN A 8 -10.88 2.46 -11.12
N MET A 9 -11.47 1.99 -12.21
CA MET A 9 -12.51 0.95 -12.17
C MET A 9 -11.99 -0.42 -11.71
N GLN A 10 -10.68 -0.63 -11.74
CA GLN A 10 -10.04 -1.85 -11.24
C GLN A 10 -9.51 -1.68 -9.80
N ASN A 11 -9.86 -0.58 -9.11
CA ASN A 11 -9.41 -0.25 -7.76
C ASN A 11 -7.90 0.00 -7.66
N ILE A 12 -7.29 0.42 -8.76
CA ILE A 12 -5.86 0.75 -8.81
C ILE A 12 -5.69 2.25 -8.62
N VAL A 13 -4.76 2.63 -7.75
CA VAL A 13 -4.47 4.03 -7.44
C VAL A 13 -3.85 4.70 -8.67
N THR A 14 -4.47 5.79 -9.11
CA THR A 14 -4.01 6.58 -10.26
C THR A 14 -3.40 7.91 -9.85
N GLU A 15 -3.76 8.42 -8.68
CA GLU A 15 -3.28 9.72 -8.18
C GLU A 15 -3.39 9.74 -6.66
N VAL A 16 -2.46 10.43 -5.98
CA VAL A 16 -2.56 10.70 -4.53
C VAL A 16 -2.38 12.20 -4.34
N ILE A 17 -3.27 12.82 -3.57
CA ILE A 17 -3.21 14.26 -3.28
C ILE A 17 -3.14 14.52 -1.79
N VAL A 18 -2.66 15.71 -1.44
CA VAL A 18 -2.82 16.28 -0.10
C VAL A 18 -4.12 17.07 -0.08
N GLY A 19 -4.97 16.81 0.89
CA GLY A 19 -6.27 17.46 0.97
C GLY A 19 -6.62 17.91 2.39
N LYS A 20 -7.89 18.25 2.58
CA LYS A 20 -8.39 18.67 3.89
C LYS A 20 -8.41 17.52 4.87
N ASP A 21 -8.20 17.83 6.15
CA ASP A 21 -8.32 16.85 7.22
C ASP A 21 -9.77 16.37 7.31
N GLU A 22 -9.98 15.09 7.58
CA GLU A 22 -11.33 14.51 7.69
C GLU A 22 -12.15 15.15 8.81
N THR A 23 -11.50 15.78 9.78
CA THR A 23 -12.15 16.48 10.88
C THR A 23 -12.51 17.93 10.56
N GLU A 24 -12.12 18.46 9.39
CA GLU A 24 -12.43 19.84 9.01
C GLU A 24 -13.85 19.96 8.47
N GLY A 25 -14.74 20.51 9.30
CA GLY A 25 -16.12 20.76 8.95
C GLY A 25 -16.95 19.49 8.80
N PRO A 26 -18.21 19.62 8.33
CA PRO A 26 -19.11 18.46 8.18
C PRO A 26 -18.94 17.70 6.87
N THR A 27 -18.03 18.12 5.99
CA THR A 27 -17.86 17.52 4.66
C THR A 27 -17.16 16.18 4.73
N ASN A 28 -17.70 15.19 4.01
CA ASN A 28 -16.99 13.95 3.76
C ASN A 28 -16.02 14.18 2.60
N TRP A 29 -14.75 14.34 2.92
CA TRP A 29 -13.74 14.73 1.92
C TRP A 29 -13.44 13.62 0.91
N GLU A 30 -13.60 12.35 1.27
CA GLU A 30 -13.47 11.25 0.29
C GLU A 30 -14.51 11.38 -0.81
N ILE A 31 -15.76 11.67 -0.45
CA ILE A 31 -16.84 11.88 -1.44
C ILE A 31 -16.60 13.15 -2.22
N HIS A 32 -16.24 14.24 -1.55
CA HIS A 32 -16.00 15.53 -2.19
C HIS A 32 -14.91 15.45 -3.28
N TYR A 33 -13.74 14.92 -2.94
CA TYR A 33 -12.64 14.80 -3.90
C TYR A 33 -12.94 13.77 -4.99
N GLY A 34 -13.60 12.67 -4.64
CA GLY A 34 -14.01 11.65 -5.60
C GLY A 34 -14.93 12.22 -6.68
N ASN A 35 -15.88 13.06 -6.28
CA ASN A 35 -16.79 13.71 -7.24
C ASN A 35 -16.04 14.68 -8.16
N LEU A 36 -15.04 15.41 -7.65
CA LEU A 36 -14.25 16.33 -8.47
C LEU A 36 -13.44 15.60 -9.56
N ARG A 37 -13.02 14.37 -9.32
CA ARG A 37 -12.23 13.57 -10.27
C ARG A 37 -13.05 12.53 -11.01
N GLU A 38 -14.33 12.36 -10.68
CA GLU A 38 -15.19 11.29 -11.20
C GLU A 38 -14.56 9.91 -10.96
N GLN A 39 -13.91 9.72 -9.81
CA GLN A 39 -13.30 8.47 -9.38
C GLN A 39 -13.61 8.21 -7.91
N VAL A 40 -13.47 6.95 -7.49
CA VAL A 40 -13.54 6.64 -6.06
C VAL A 40 -12.30 7.21 -5.38
N CYS A 41 -12.51 7.83 -4.23
CA CYS A 41 -11.45 8.44 -3.44
C CYS A 41 -11.39 7.77 -2.07
N LYS A 42 -10.19 7.37 -1.65
CA LYS A 42 -9.97 6.75 -0.34
C LYS A 42 -8.83 7.47 0.39
N ARG A 43 -9.07 7.84 1.65
CA ARG A 43 -8.03 8.46 2.48
C ARG A 43 -6.91 7.44 2.76
N THR A 44 -5.69 7.93 2.75
CA THR A 44 -4.51 7.14 3.09
C THR A 44 -3.64 7.92 4.08
N SER A 45 -2.67 7.27 4.71
CA SER A 45 -1.78 7.90 5.68
C SER A 45 -0.32 7.63 5.32
N TYR A 46 0.44 8.70 5.12
CA TYR A 46 1.86 8.59 4.80
C TYR A 46 2.70 8.02 5.96
N ASN A 47 2.12 7.94 7.16
CA ASN A 47 2.79 7.38 8.34
C ASN A 47 2.54 5.88 8.53
N THR A 48 1.82 5.23 7.60
CA THR A 48 1.47 3.81 7.72
C THR A 48 2.21 2.99 6.68
N ALA A 49 2.87 1.92 7.12
CA ALA A 49 3.54 0.95 6.23
C ALA A 49 3.49 -0.44 6.88
N ALA A 50 3.22 -1.46 6.07
CA ALA A 50 3.18 -2.85 6.52
C ALA A 50 2.33 -3.08 7.77
N GLY A 51 1.23 -2.33 7.89
CA GLY A 51 0.31 -2.44 9.01
C GLY A 51 0.77 -1.74 10.28
N GLU A 52 1.82 -0.92 10.21
CA GLU A 52 2.36 -0.19 11.37
C GLU A 52 2.43 1.31 11.10
N HIS A 53 2.29 2.10 12.16
CA HIS A 53 2.44 3.54 12.08
C HIS A 53 3.88 3.92 12.45
N THR A 54 4.58 4.65 11.58
CA THR A 54 5.99 4.98 11.75
C THR A 54 6.29 5.84 12.98
N GLY A 55 5.33 6.65 13.41
CA GLY A 55 5.44 7.49 14.60
C GLY A 55 4.86 6.86 15.87
N GLY A 56 4.51 5.57 15.84
CA GLY A 56 3.91 4.88 16.99
C GLY A 56 2.42 5.18 17.22
N GLY A 57 1.76 5.87 16.29
CA GLY A 57 0.33 6.13 16.34
C GLY A 57 -0.50 4.97 15.80
N THR A 58 -1.76 5.26 15.46
CA THR A 58 -2.66 4.25 14.90
C THR A 58 -2.41 4.07 13.39
N PRO A 59 -2.09 2.86 12.91
CA PRO A 59 -1.95 2.63 11.49
C PRO A 59 -3.28 2.76 10.76
N PHE A 60 -3.24 3.16 9.48
CA PHE A 60 -4.43 3.37 8.67
C PHE A 60 -4.29 2.68 7.32
N ARG A 61 -5.21 1.73 7.04
CA ARG A 61 -5.31 1.00 5.77
C ARG A 61 -3.98 0.36 5.32
N LYS A 62 -3.19 -0.10 6.29
CA LYS A 62 -2.00 -0.94 6.17
C LYS A 62 -0.79 -0.27 5.52
N ASN A 63 -0.96 0.41 4.39
CA ASN A 63 0.14 1.03 3.66
C ASN A 63 -0.26 2.40 3.15
N TYR A 64 0.69 3.32 3.11
CA TYR A 64 0.50 4.58 2.40
C TYR A 64 0.33 4.27 0.91
N ALA A 65 -0.75 4.80 0.30
CA ALA A 65 -1.05 4.52 -1.08
C ALA A 65 -0.02 5.14 -2.02
N GLY A 66 0.37 4.38 -3.04
CA GLY A 66 1.19 4.85 -4.15
C GLY A 66 0.49 4.58 -5.47
N ILE A 67 0.88 5.29 -6.52
CA ILE A 67 0.36 5.04 -7.87
C ILE A 67 0.68 3.60 -8.26
N GLY A 68 -0.32 2.87 -8.73
CA GLY A 68 -0.20 1.45 -9.07
C GLY A 68 -0.59 0.50 -7.95
N TYR A 69 -0.77 1.00 -6.72
CA TYR A 69 -1.29 0.18 -5.61
C TYR A 69 -2.74 -0.18 -5.88
N THR A 70 -3.20 -1.29 -5.30
CA THR A 70 -4.59 -1.72 -5.36
C THR A 70 -5.25 -1.49 -4.01
N TYR A 71 -6.47 -0.92 -3.99
CA TYR A 71 -7.25 -0.86 -2.78
C TYR A 71 -8.13 -2.12 -2.66
N ASP A 72 -7.95 -2.86 -1.57
CA ASP A 72 -8.71 -4.08 -1.26
C ASP A 72 -9.85 -3.71 -0.30
N TYR A 73 -11.10 -3.74 -0.78
CA TYR A 73 -12.28 -3.39 0.01
C TYR A 73 -12.51 -4.38 1.17
N ALA A 74 -12.23 -5.65 0.96
CA ALA A 74 -12.46 -6.67 1.99
C ALA A 74 -11.51 -6.48 3.18
N ARG A 75 -10.28 -6.08 2.92
CA ARG A 75 -9.28 -5.81 3.96
C ARG A 75 -9.25 -4.37 4.41
N ASP A 76 -9.92 -3.46 3.69
CA ASP A 76 -9.82 -2.01 3.87
C ASP A 76 -8.35 -1.58 3.90
N ALA A 77 -7.62 -1.90 2.85
CA ALA A 77 -6.17 -1.75 2.81
C ALA A 77 -5.64 -1.43 1.42
N PHE A 78 -4.54 -0.67 1.37
CA PHE A 78 -3.79 -0.45 0.15
C PHE A 78 -2.70 -1.51 0.03
N ILE A 79 -2.64 -2.18 -1.11
CA ILE A 79 -1.70 -3.28 -1.36
C ILE A 79 -0.75 -2.87 -2.49
N PRO A 80 0.58 -2.93 -2.28
CA PRO A 80 1.53 -2.59 -3.34
C PRO A 80 1.46 -3.59 -4.50
N PRO A 81 1.97 -3.24 -5.68
CA PRO A 81 2.00 -4.17 -6.81
C PRO A 81 2.82 -5.41 -6.47
N LYS A 82 2.36 -6.56 -6.97
CA LYS A 82 3.05 -7.84 -6.75
C LYS A 82 4.40 -7.82 -7.48
N PRO A 83 5.53 -7.96 -6.76
CA PRO A 83 6.84 -7.85 -7.39
C PRO A 83 7.22 -9.07 -8.23
N TYR A 84 6.81 -10.27 -7.81
CA TYR A 84 7.13 -11.52 -8.50
C TYR A 84 5.96 -12.49 -8.38
N ALA A 85 5.78 -13.34 -9.39
CA ALA A 85 4.65 -14.28 -9.45
C ALA A 85 4.63 -15.28 -8.28
N SER A 86 5.80 -15.66 -7.77
CA SER A 86 5.91 -16.62 -6.66
C SER A 86 5.68 -16.03 -5.28
N TRP A 87 5.71 -14.69 -5.15
CA TRP A 87 5.56 -14.03 -3.85
C TRP A 87 4.11 -14.09 -3.39
N THR A 88 3.91 -14.14 -2.07
CA THR A 88 2.60 -14.25 -1.45
C THR A 88 2.31 -13.05 -0.57
N LEU A 89 1.02 -12.74 -0.43
CA LEU A 89 0.57 -11.61 0.37
C LEU A 89 0.49 -11.98 1.86
N ASP A 90 1.14 -11.16 2.70
CA ASP A 90 0.92 -11.20 4.14
C ASP A 90 -0.38 -10.47 4.45
N SER A 91 -1.41 -11.20 4.88
CA SER A 91 -2.75 -10.66 5.11
C SER A 91 -2.80 -9.63 6.23
N ASN A 92 -1.89 -9.70 7.19
CA ASN A 92 -1.86 -8.77 8.33
C ASN A 92 -1.19 -7.44 7.98
N LYS A 93 -0.10 -7.50 7.22
CA LYS A 93 0.70 -6.33 6.83
C LYS A 93 0.32 -5.79 5.45
N CYS A 94 -0.37 -6.60 4.64
CA CYS A 94 -0.74 -6.28 3.25
C CYS A 94 0.47 -5.91 2.40
N ILE A 95 1.56 -6.64 2.57
CA ILE A 95 2.76 -6.56 1.74
C ILE A 95 3.12 -7.94 1.21
N TRP A 96 3.86 -7.96 0.11
CA TRP A 96 4.28 -9.20 -0.54
C TRP A 96 5.57 -9.73 0.07
N GLY A 97 5.63 -11.05 0.26
CA GLY A 97 6.82 -11.71 0.76
C GLY A 97 7.23 -12.91 -0.11
N PRO A 98 8.53 -13.22 -0.15
CA PRO A 98 9.04 -14.35 -0.93
C PRO A 98 8.62 -15.68 -0.31
N PRO A 99 8.54 -16.76 -1.12
CA PRO A 99 8.23 -18.09 -0.59
C PRO A 99 9.40 -18.69 0.21
N VAL A 100 10.62 -18.14 0.05
CA VAL A 100 11.82 -18.56 0.79
C VAL A 100 12.33 -17.35 1.55
N GLU A 101 12.51 -17.50 2.86
CA GLU A 101 12.98 -16.43 3.73
C GLU A 101 14.36 -15.93 3.30
N TYR A 102 14.56 -14.60 3.39
CA TYR A 102 15.86 -13.98 3.11
C TYR A 102 16.93 -14.53 4.06
N PRO A 103 18.08 -15.00 3.56
CA PRO A 103 19.11 -15.56 4.44
C PRO A 103 19.61 -14.58 5.49
N SER A 104 19.86 -15.09 6.70
CA SER A 104 20.26 -14.28 7.86
C SER A 104 21.74 -14.43 8.21
N ASP A 105 22.58 -14.74 7.22
CA ASP A 105 24.01 -14.98 7.40
C ASP A 105 24.88 -13.71 7.28
N GLY A 106 24.25 -12.53 7.13
CA GLY A 106 24.96 -11.27 6.98
C GLY A 106 25.43 -10.95 5.57
N LYS A 107 25.22 -11.86 4.61
CA LYS A 107 25.57 -11.64 3.21
C LYS A 107 24.40 -10.96 2.47
N GLN A 108 24.69 -10.48 1.26
CA GLN A 108 23.67 -9.86 0.42
C GLN A 108 23.23 -10.82 -0.68
N TYR A 109 21.92 -10.79 -0.98
CA TYR A 109 21.29 -11.69 -1.94
C TYR A 109 20.35 -10.92 -2.86
N THR A 110 20.15 -11.45 -4.06
CA THR A 110 19.10 -10.99 -4.98
C THR A 110 18.13 -12.14 -5.26
N TRP A 111 16.86 -11.79 -5.46
CA TRP A 111 15.83 -12.80 -5.74
C TRP A 111 15.95 -13.31 -7.17
N ASN A 112 15.94 -14.64 -7.32
CA ASN A 112 15.90 -15.30 -8.61
C ASN A 112 14.55 -15.99 -8.76
N GLU A 113 13.68 -15.41 -9.59
CA GLU A 113 12.32 -15.91 -9.80
C GLU A 113 12.34 -17.27 -10.54
N ASP A 114 13.29 -17.50 -11.43
CA ASP A 114 13.37 -18.75 -12.19
C ASP A 114 13.63 -19.96 -11.30
N THR A 115 14.45 -19.79 -10.26
CA THR A 115 14.77 -20.84 -9.29
C THR A 115 13.96 -20.73 -8.00
N THR A 116 13.18 -19.66 -7.84
CA THR A 116 12.46 -19.33 -6.61
C THR A 116 13.34 -19.40 -5.38
N SER A 117 14.53 -18.79 -5.48
CA SER A 117 15.53 -18.81 -4.42
C SER A 117 16.35 -17.52 -4.41
N TRP A 118 17.16 -17.37 -3.37
CA TRP A 118 18.05 -16.22 -3.20
C TRP A 118 19.43 -16.55 -3.73
N ASP A 119 19.94 -15.71 -4.64
CA ASP A 119 21.30 -15.81 -5.17
C ASP A 119 22.22 -14.83 -4.46
N GLU A 120 23.35 -15.31 -3.96
CA GLU A 120 24.34 -14.46 -3.29
C GLU A 120 24.93 -13.46 -4.27
N ILE A 121 25.01 -12.19 -3.84
CA ILE A 121 25.67 -11.13 -4.59
C ILE A 121 27.15 -11.13 -4.23
N THR A 122 28.00 -11.42 -5.19
CA THR A 122 29.45 -11.49 -5.00
C THR A 122 30.16 -10.27 -5.53
#